data_acc6e370746dd9daf37fec4f455f944b
#
_entry.id   acc6e370746dd9daf37fec4f455f944b
#
_cell.length_a   1.000
_cell.length_b   1.000
_cell.length_c   1.000
_cell.angle_alpha   90.00
_cell.angle_beta   90.00
_cell.angle_gamma   90.00
#
_symmetry.space_group_name_H-M   'P 1'
#
loop_
_entity.id
_entity.type
_entity.pdbx_description
1 polymer ?
#
loop_
_entity_poly.entity_id
_entity_poly.type
_entity_poly.pdbx_seq_one_letter_code
_entity_poly.pdbx_strand_id
1 'polypeptide(L)'
;MNKLLRSSILLSTFTGLLVFSLGLVVLVGWYFGLNFITAVRPDYIPMAPSTALLFTISGLCVLLRQLYLHQEQVSRSERVLAFFILSVAIFLFILSVQHIHSSWEYLGLSITGDVAGSPIGHMSPITALSFIAVAISLIASHHISTEHPFYAVIGMGIAVAFFILCLIFFLAYLFGAPLLYDGSFIPPAINTLTGFLMIAIALFDTNYHGTSLCDNWLGKLVKNSTVFIWGFLVGVVVIISIAYAYHRAHEQDFYNEVSEQISAIAILKRNEIQHYYNERMDDARFFSHSHYFKELLLPLIEGNNFSSVNSNLKKVLSEAKQHMEIENIFVLDNSGKVLISTVLDNPQISSIIKDVSARERPLDQVYFQDFYRNELDGKIYLSLLTTIKPSNQLPSITVVLRIDPHIYLYPFIKQWPIISDSAESLLIRKEGDHVVFLNDLRFKDNTALQLRHSIKNESLPAAKAVNGFTGIVEGNDYRNIKVMADVRAIPKTPWFMVTRIDRSEIYSPLKERLWSTIVSVLSVIVALGLTYIVIWRQQRLTYYREQYETSLRLKVYGQI
;
A
#
# COMPACT_ATOMS: atom_id res chain seq x y z
N MET A 1 -32.94 -22.05 41.19
CA MET A 1 -32.16 -20.82 41.36
C MET A 1 -30.68 -21.05 41.62
N ASN A 2 -30.29 -21.97 42.52
CA ASN A 2 -28.85 -22.15 42.91
C ASN A 2 -27.89 -22.71 41.84
N LYS A 3 -28.33 -23.46 40.83
CA LYS A 3 -27.45 -24.05 39.79
C LYS A 3 -27.05 -23.06 38.70
N LEU A 4 -27.96 -22.16 38.32
CA LEU A 4 -27.71 -21.13 37.29
C LEU A 4 -26.85 -19.98 37.82
N LEU A 5 -27.06 -19.56 39.08
CA LEU A 5 -26.21 -18.61 39.79
C LEU A 5 -24.76 -19.13 39.95
N ARG A 6 -24.59 -20.42 40.25
CA ARG A 6 -23.24 -21.05 40.33
C ARG A 6 -22.54 -21.10 38.96
N SER A 7 -23.24 -21.34 37.86
CA SER A 7 -22.61 -21.42 36.56
C SER A 7 -22.15 -20.07 36.03
N SER A 8 -22.84 -18.97 36.34
CA SER A 8 -22.48 -17.62 35.93
C SER A 8 -21.34 -17.02 36.74
N ILE A 9 -21.36 -17.23 38.05
CA ILE A 9 -20.24 -16.86 38.95
C ILE A 9 -18.95 -17.52 38.45
N LEU A 10 -19.02 -18.78 38.02
CA LEU A 10 -17.89 -19.50 37.43
C LEU A 10 -17.40 -18.88 36.11
N LEU A 11 -18.31 -18.42 35.21
CA LEU A 11 -17.93 -17.83 33.94
C LEU A 11 -17.21 -16.49 34.11
N SER A 12 -17.79 -15.56 34.85
CA SER A 12 -17.17 -14.25 35.14
C SER A 12 -15.88 -14.37 35.93
N THR A 13 -15.80 -15.31 36.90
CA THR A 13 -14.57 -15.56 37.67
C THR A 13 -13.48 -16.12 36.74
N PHE A 14 -13.82 -17.08 35.89
CA PHE A 14 -12.88 -17.68 34.93
C PHE A 14 -12.36 -16.65 33.93
N THR A 15 -13.24 -15.87 33.33
CA THR A 15 -12.83 -14.81 32.38
C THR A 15 -12.03 -13.70 33.07
N GLY A 16 -12.39 -13.30 34.28
CA GLY A 16 -11.63 -12.35 35.08
C GLY A 16 -10.22 -12.85 35.40
N LEU A 17 -10.07 -14.14 35.77
CA LEU A 17 -8.77 -14.77 36.02
C LEU A 17 -7.91 -14.81 34.73
N LEU A 18 -8.50 -15.15 33.59
CA LEU A 18 -7.79 -15.16 32.30
C LEU A 18 -7.28 -13.77 31.92
N VAL A 19 -8.08 -12.72 32.12
CA VAL A 19 -7.70 -11.33 31.82
C VAL A 19 -6.58 -10.86 32.75
N PHE A 20 -6.71 -11.15 34.06
CA PHE A 20 -5.68 -10.86 35.06
C PHE A 20 -4.36 -11.53 34.67
N SER A 21 -4.40 -12.83 34.35
CA SER A 21 -3.23 -13.62 33.97
C SER A 21 -2.61 -13.13 32.67
N LEU A 22 -3.41 -12.76 31.66
CA LEU A 22 -2.94 -12.22 30.40
C LEU A 22 -2.13 -10.93 30.63
N GLY A 23 -2.67 -9.99 31.41
CA GLY A 23 -1.96 -8.75 31.72
C GLY A 23 -0.63 -9.02 32.46
N LEU A 24 -0.64 -9.89 33.45
CA LEU A 24 0.55 -10.23 34.21
C LEU A 24 1.62 -10.92 33.35
N VAL A 25 1.24 -11.88 32.51
CA VAL A 25 2.15 -12.62 31.62
C VAL A 25 2.80 -11.68 30.61
N VAL A 26 2.05 -10.72 30.05
CA VAL A 26 2.62 -9.72 29.13
C VAL A 26 3.60 -8.78 29.85
N LEU A 27 3.31 -8.34 31.08
CA LEU A 27 4.25 -7.54 31.87
C LEU A 27 5.55 -8.31 32.16
N VAL A 28 5.45 -9.60 32.50
CA VAL A 28 6.61 -10.48 32.68
C VAL A 28 7.37 -10.64 31.33
N GLY A 29 6.64 -10.78 30.21
CA GLY A 29 7.23 -10.82 28.88
C GLY A 29 8.07 -9.59 28.56
N TRP A 30 7.58 -8.40 28.88
CA TRP A 30 8.34 -7.16 28.73
C TRP A 30 9.56 -7.08 29.64
N TYR A 31 9.43 -7.49 30.89
CA TYR A 31 10.53 -7.47 31.84
C TYR A 31 11.70 -8.38 31.43
N PHE A 32 11.40 -9.57 30.88
CA PHE A 32 12.41 -10.52 30.41
C PHE A 32 12.76 -10.40 28.92
N GLY A 33 12.19 -9.46 28.18
CA GLY A 33 12.43 -9.28 26.75
C GLY A 33 11.89 -10.41 25.85
N LEU A 34 10.83 -11.10 26.30
CA LEU A 34 10.23 -12.24 25.60
C LEU A 34 9.20 -11.77 24.56
N ASN A 35 9.68 -11.39 23.38
CA ASN A 35 8.84 -10.80 22.31
C ASN A 35 7.67 -11.68 21.87
N PHE A 36 7.79 -13.01 21.91
CA PHE A 36 6.70 -13.93 21.54
C PHE A 36 5.51 -13.89 22.52
N ILE A 37 5.69 -13.36 23.72
CA ILE A 37 4.63 -13.15 24.72
C ILE A 37 3.95 -11.80 24.52
N THR A 38 4.73 -10.77 24.20
CA THR A 38 4.22 -9.41 24.02
C THR A 38 3.56 -9.21 22.67
N ALA A 39 4.07 -9.90 21.61
CA ALA A 39 3.52 -9.93 20.27
C ALA A 39 3.37 -11.38 19.79
N VAL A 40 2.21 -11.75 19.27
CA VAL A 40 1.92 -13.13 18.80
C VAL A 40 2.76 -13.51 17.57
N ARG A 41 3.16 -12.52 16.79
CA ARG A 41 4.06 -12.65 15.61
C ARG A 41 5.04 -11.49 15.58
N PRO A 42 6.22 -11.68 14.96
CA PRO A 42 7.23 -10.60 14.84
C PRO A 42 6.73 -9.35 14.11
N ASP A 43 5.83 -9.53 13.16
CA ASP A 43 5.25 -8.50 12.29
C ASP A 43 4.04 -7.79 12.93
N TYR A 44 3.60 -8.24 14.12
CA TYR A 44 2.46 -7.65 14.82
C TYR A 44 2.93 -6.70 15.92
N ILE A 45 2.15 -5.64 16.12
CA ILE A 45 2.41 -4.68 17.20
C ILE A 45 2.22 -5.37 18.54
N PRO A 46 3.19 -5.27 19.47
CA PRO A 46 3.10 -5.84 20.81
C PRO A 46 2.11 -5.07 21.68
N MET A 47 1.49 -5.75 22.64
CA MET A 47 0.68 -5.11 23.68
C MET A 47 1.55 -4.20 24.53
N ALA A 48 1.19 -2.91 24.66
CA ALA A 48 1.93 -1.95 25.47
C ALA A 48 1.95 -2.35 26.97
N PRO A 49 3.02 -2.02 27.72
CA PRO A 49 3.07 -2.28 29.17
C PRO A 49 1.94 -1.61 29.95
N SER A 50 1.60 -0.37 29.61
CA SER A 50 0.45 0.37 30.18
C SER A 50 -0.87 -0.36 29.94
N THR A 51 -1.07 -0.94 28.76
CA THR A 51 -2.22 -1.77 28.40
C THR A 51 -2.28 -3.03 29.27
N ALA A 52 -1.16 -3.75 29.43
CA ALA A 52 -1.05 -4.96 30.23
C ALA A 52 -1.34 -4.69 31.71
N LEU A 53 -0.88 -3.56 32.24
CA LEU A 53 -1.20 -3.12 33.61
C LEU A 53 -2.70 -2.88 33.80
N LEU A 54 -3.33 -2.16 32.87
CA LEU A 54 -4.77 -1.91 32.93
C LEU A 54 -5.61 -3.20 32.81
N PHE A 55 -5.16 -4.20 32.03
CA PHE A 55 -5.79 -5.53 32.01
C PHE A 55 -5.66 -6.25 33.36
N THR A 56 -4.49 -6.21 33.98
CA THR A 56 -4.28 -6.80 35.30
C THR A 56 -5.24 -6.18 36.33
N ILE A 57 -5.37 -4.84 36.32
CA ILE A 57 -6.27 -4.14 37.26
C ILE A 57 -7.75 -4.44 36.92
N SER A 58 -8.11 -4.46 35.64
CA SER A 58 -9.49 -4.76 35.22
C SER A 58 -9.91 -6.20 35.56
N GLY A 59 -9.02 -7.17 35.34
CA GLY A 59 -9.24 -8.55 35.73
C GLY A 59 -9.41 -8.69 37.25
N LEU A 60 -8.60 -7.97 38.04
CA LEU A 60 -8.72 -7.92 39.50
C LEU A 60 -10.06 -7.32 39.92
N CYS A 61 -10.54 -6.24 39.30
CA CYS A 61 -11.87 -5.68 39.55
C CYS A 61 -12.98 -6.71 39.38
N VAL A 62 -12.96 -7.44 38.23
CA VAL A 62 -13.94 -8.51 37.96
C VAL A 62 -13.88 -9.61 39.03
N LEU A 63 -12.68 -10.05 39.41
CA LEU A 63 -12.47 -11.09 40.44
C LEU A 63 -12.96 -10.65 41.84
N LEU A 64 -12.58 -9.46 42.29
CA LEU A 64 -13.00 -8.91 43.57
C LEU A 64 -14.53 -8.84 43.67
N ARG A 65 -15.17 -8.42 42.59
CA ARG A 65 -16.62 -8.34 42.53
C ARG A 65 -17.28 -9.70 42.70
N GLN A 66 -16.79 -10.74 42.03
CA GLN A 66 -17.40 -12.08 42.07
C GLN A 66 -17.14 -12.80 43.42
N LEU A 67 -15.95 -12.61 44.01
CA LEU A 67 -15.58 -13.28 45.26
C LEU A 67 -16.24 -12.66 46.51
N TYR A 68 -16.57 -11.37 46.46
CA TYR A 68 -16.98 -10.60 47.63
C TYR A 68 -18.27 -9.81 47.45
N LEU A 69 -19.23 -10.36 46.75
CA LEU A 69 -20.51 -9.73 46.36
C LEU A 69 -21.30 -9.04 47.50
N HIS A 70 -20.95 -9.32 48.78
CA HIS A 70 -21.67 -8.83 49.97
C HIS A 70 -20.81 -8.02 50.97
N GLN A 71 -19.56 -7.70 50.64
CA GLN A 71 -18.67 -6.94 51.53
C GLN A 71 -18.52 -5.48 51.07
N GLU A 72 -18.96 -4.53 51.90
CA GLU A 72 -18.96 -3.09 51.58
C GLU A 72 -17.56 -2.48 51.36
N GLN A 73 -16.54 -2.99 52.11
CA GLN A 73 -15.16 -2.53 51.94
C GLN A 73 -14.57 -2.89 50.58
N VAL A 74 -14.83 -4.08 50.09
CA VAL A 74 -14.33 -4.54 48.77
C VAL A 74 -15.01 -3.80 47.65
N SER A 75 -16.30 -3.48 47.82
CA SER A 75 -17.07 -2.63 46.92
C SER A 75 -16.47 -1.21 46.77
N ARG A 76 -15.87 -0.65 47.84
CA ARG A 76 -15.15 0.63 47.78
C ARG A 76 -13.85 0.51 46.98
N SER A 77 -13.08 -0.56 47.21
CA SER A 77 -11.81 -0.82 46.52
C SER A 77 -12.04 -1.01 45.02
N GLU A 78 -13.05 -1.75 44.60
CA GLU A 78 -13.43 -1.94 43.19
C GLU A 78 -13.77 -0.59 42.51
N ARG A 79 -14.54 0.28 43.18
CA ARG A 79 -14.85 1.62 42.66
C ARG A 79 -13.60 2.48 42.45
N VAL A 80 -12.71 2.50 43.46
CA VAL A 80 -11.45 3.25 43.35
C VAL A 80 -10.62 2.77 42.15
N LEU A 81 -10.51 1.44 41.97
CA LEU A 81 -9.80 0.86 40.85
C LEU A 81 -10.47 1.18 39.50
N ALA A 82 -11.82 1.12 39.43
CA ALA A 82 -12.55 1.47 38.21
C ALA A 82 -12.37 2.96 37.82
N PHE A 83 -12.41 3.87 38.81
CA PHE A 83 -12.09 5.29 38.57
C PHE A 83 -10.62 5.50 38.19
N PHE A 84 -9.69 4.73 38.75
CA PHE A 84 -8.29 4.76 38.33
C PHE A 84 -8.12 4.34 36.88
N ILE A 85 -8.74 3.22 36.46
CA ILE A 85 -8.73 2.77 35.06
C ILE A 85 -9.27 3.88 34.16
N LEU A 86 -10.41 4.49 34.52
CA LEU A 86 -11.03 5.55 33.76
C LEU A 86 -10.10 6.76 33.58
N SER A 87 -9.49 7.23 34.67
CA SER A 87 -8.61 8.40 34.67
C SER A 87 -7.35 8.17 33.82
N VAL A 88 -6.71 6.99 33.98
CA VAL A 88 -5.52 6.63 33.21
C VAL A 88 -5.88 6.45 31.73
N ALA A 89 -7.00 5.79 31.41
CA ALA A 89 -7.43 5.57 30.05
C ALA A 89 -7.78 6.88 29.31
N ILE A 90 -8.44 7.85 29.98
CA ILE A 90 -8.71 9.18 29.40
C ILE A 90 -7.38 9.92 29.14
N PHE A 91 -6.46 9.89 30.10
CA PHE A 91 -5.16 10.53 29.95
C PHE A 91 -4.38 9.96 28.76
N LEU A 92 -4.28 8.64 28.64
CA LEU A 92 -3.59 7.96 27.55
C LEU A 92 -4.32 8.14 26.21
N PHE A 93 -5.65 8.25 26.21
CA PHE A 93 -6.42 8.56 25.02
C PHE A 93 -6.05 9.93 24.46
N ILE A 94 -5.98 10.97 25.32
CA ILE A 94 -5.61 12.32 24.90
C ILE A 94 -4.18 12.34 24.32
N LEU A 95 -3.22 11.68 24.98
CA LEU A 95 -1.84 11.59 24.50
C LEU A 95 -1.77 10.88 23.13
N SER A 96 -2.46 9.76 23.00
CA SER A 96 -2.45 8.94 21.79
C SER A 96 -3.09 9.65 20.59
N VAL A 97 -4.17 10.42 20.79
CA VAL A 97 -4.81 11.22 19.72
C VAL A 97 -3.93 12.42 19.30
N GLN A 98 -3.16 12.98 20.23
CA GLN A 98 -2.21 14.06 19.94
C GLN A 98 -0.87 13.57 19.41
N HIS A 99 -0.71 12.27 19.17
CA HIS A 99 0.57 11.63 18.76
C HIS A 99 1.74 11.91 19.72
N ILE A 100 1.45 12.12 21.00
CA ILE A 100 2.45 12.34 22.05
C ILE A 100 2.82 10.97 22.63
N HIS A 101 4.01 10.49 22.29
CA HIS A 101 4.55 9.22 22.76
C HIS A 101 5.34 9.44 24.06
N SER A 102 4.70 9.17 25.21
CA SER A 102 5.31 9.41 26.52
C SER A 102 6.01 8.15 27.06
N SER A 103 7.23 8.31 27.56
CA SER A 103 7.99 7.23 28.21
C SER A 103 7.33 6.66 29.49
N TRP A 104 6.33 7.35 30.05
CA TRP A 104 5.53 6.86 31.18
C TRP A 104 4.76 5.58 30.85
N GLU A 105 4.40 5.36 29.59
CA GLU A 105 3.74 4.15 29.13
C GLU A 105 4.62 2.90 29.24
N TYR A 106 5.91 3.09 29.28
CA TYR A 106 6.90 2.00 29.41
C TYR A 106 7.02 1.45 30.84
N LEU A 107 6.42 2.12 31.84
CA LEU A 107 6.50 1.71 33.25
C LEU A 107 7.93 1.50 33.75
N GLY A 108 8.89 2.29 33.27
CA GLY A 108 10.31 2.20 33.63
C GLY A 108 11.11 1.16 32.86
N LEU A 109 10.51 0.49 31.85
CA LEU A 109 11.22 -0.44 30.97
C LEU A 109 11.90 0.31 29.83
N SER A 110 13.06 -0.17 29.38
CA SER A 110 13.77 0.37 28.22
C SER A 110 13.23 -0.29 26.95
N ILE A 111 12.30 0.40 26.27
CA ILE A 111 11.66 -0.09 25.03
C ILE A 111 12.14 0.77 23.87
N THR A 112 12.71 0.13 22.85
CA THR A 112 13.16 0.79 21.62
C THR A 112 12.76 -0.06 20.42
N GLY A 113 12.39 0.58 19.32
CA GLY A 113 12.02 -0.05 18.05
C GLY A 113 10.68 0.43 17.52
N ASP A 114 10.42 0.03 16.29
CA ASP A 114 9.16 0.24 15.57
C ASP A 114 8.73 -1.04 14.85
N VAL A 115 7.44 -1.18 14.62
CA VAL A 115 6.85 -2.25 13.82
C VAL A 115 5.90 -1.60 12.82
N ALA A 116 6.12 -1.83 11.53
CA ALA A 116 5.35 -1.23 10.44
C ALA A 116 5.24 0.31 10.53
N GLY A 117 6.35 0.99 10.90
CA GLY A 117 6.39 2.45 11.03
C GLY A 117 5.69 3.02 12.28
N SER A 118 5.21 2.16 13.19
CA SER A 118 4.59 2.58 14.45
C SER A 118 5.52 2.29 15.64
N PRO A 119 5.72 3.25 16.56
CA PRO A 119 6.57 3.04 17.72
C PRO A 119 5.94 2.01 18.66
N ILE A 120 6.76 1.05 19.16
CA ILE A 120 6.30 0.01 20.08
C ILE A 120 6.20 0.51 21.51
N GLY A 121 5.36 -0.16 22.33
CA GLY A 121 5.22 0.13 23.75
C GLY A 121 4.21 1.22 24.11
N HIS A 122 3.54 1.82 23.14
CA HIS A 122 2.50 2.82 23.34
C HIS A 122 1.10 2.26 23.15
N MET A 123 0.14 2.81 23.90
CA MET A 123 -1.27 2.41 23.82
C MET A 123 -1.96 3.04 22.61
N SER A 124 -2.69 2.22 21.87
CA SER A 124 -3.51 2.72 20.77
C SER A 124 -4.70 3.56 21.26
N PRO A 125 -5.18 4.57 20.47
CA PRO A 125 -6.36 5.35 20.86
C PRO A 125 -7.61 4.47 21.02
N ILE A 126 -7.75 3.43 20.19
CA ILE A 126 -8.87 2.47 20.30
C ILE A 126 -8.76 1.65 21.58
N THR A 127 -7.56 1.23 21.97
CA THR A 127 -7.33 0.53 23.24
C THR A 127 -7.69 1.40 24.43
N ALA A 128 -7.29 2.68 24.42
CA ALA A 128 -7.64 3.63 25.47
C ALA A 128 -9.16 3.86 25.56
N LEU A 129 -9.83 4.08 24.41
CA LEU A 129 -11.29 4.22 24.34
C LEU A 129 -12.00 2.95 24.85
N SER A 130 -11.42 1.80 24.58
CA SER A 130 -11.92 0.50 25.05
C SER A 130 -11.86 0.39 26.57
N PHE A 131 -10.78 0.82 27.21
CA PHE A 131 -10.70 0.85 28.68
C PHE A 131 -11.65 1.88 29.31
N ILE A 132 -11.91 3.01 28.63
CA ILE A 132 -12.94 3.96 29.06
C ILE A 132 -14.31 3.26 29.09
N ALA A 133 -14.68 2.52 28.03
CA ALA A 133 -15.93 1.77 27.97
C ALA A 133 -16.02 0.69 29.06
N VAL A 134 -14.92 -0.05 29.31
CA VAL A 134 -14.82 -1.04 30.40
C VAL A 134 -15.05 -0.37 31.76
N ALA A 135 -14.35 0.74 32.03
CA ALA A 135 -14.47 1.44 33.30
C ALA A 135 -15.89 1.99 33.54
N ILE A 136 -16.51 2.58 32.51
CA ILE A 136 -17.90 3.07 32.58
C ILE A 136 -18.85 1.89 32.85
N SER A 137 -18.67 0.74 32.19
CA SER A 137 -19.49 -0.44 32.42
C SER A 137 -19.31 -1.00 33.84
N LEU A 138 -18.09 -1.02 34.38
CA LEU A 138 -17.81 -1.41 35.77
C LEU A 138 -18.48 -0.46 36.77
N ILE A 139 -18.38 0.85 36.57
CA ILE A 139 -19.02 1.87 37.42
C ILE A 139 -20.55 1.77 37.35
N ALA A 140 -21.10 1.66 36.13
CA ALA A 140 -22.54 1.50 35.93
C ALA A 140 -23.09 0.25 36.62
N SER A 141 -22.37 -0.85 36.52
CA SER A 141 -22.75 -2.12 37.16
C SER A 141 -22.76 -2.05 38.70
N HIS A 142 -22.08 -1.09 39.30
CA HIS A 142 -22.09 -0.87 40.75
C HIS A 142 -23.36 -0.19 41.25
N HIS A 143 -24.00 0.63 40.40
CA HIS A 143 -25.25 1.32 40.70
C HIS A 143 -26.50 0.48 40.40
N ILE A 144 -26.32 -0.82 40.11
CA ILE A 144 -27.45 -1.72 39.83
C ILE A 144 -28.19 -1.94 41.15
N SER A 145 -29.39 -1.36 41.26
CA SER A 145 -30.35 -1.65 42.30
C SER A 145 -31.67 -2.03 41.69
N THR A 146 -32.53 -2.65 42.48
CA THR A 146 -33.90 -2.98 42.02
C THR A 146 -34.71 -1.74 41.61
N GLU A 147 -34.31 -0.56 42.08
CA GLU A 147 -34.99 0.72 41.79
C GLU A 147 -34.45 1.39 40.51
N HIS A 148 -33.22 1.07 40.10
CA HIS A 148 -32.59 1.72 38.93
C HIS A 148 -32.00 0.73 37.91
N PRO A 149 -32.82 -0.04 37.19
CA PRO A 149 -32.38 -1.02 36.20
C PRO A 149 -31.70 -0.40 34.96
N PHE A 150 -31.83 0.91 34.78
CA PHE A 150 -31.29 1.66 33.65
C PHE A 150 -29.77 1.51 33.51
N TYR A 151 -29.04 1.55 34.63
CA TYR A 151 -27.59 1.38 34.63
C TYR A 151 -27.12 0.01 34.14
N ALA A 152 -27.88 -1.04 34.49
CA ALA A 152 -27.58 -2.40 34.03
C ALA A 152 -27.77 -2.55 32.52
N VAL A 153 -28.81 -1.93 31.95
CA VAL A 153 -29.08 -1.94 30.49
C VAL A 153 -27.99 -1.16 29.74
N ILE A 154 -27.56 -0.01 30.26
CA ILE A 154 -26.44 0.74 29.69
C ILE A 154 -25.16 -0.10 29.73
N GLY A 155 -24.81 -0.69 30.87
CA GLY A 155 -23.63 -1.52 31.01
C GLY A 155 -23.63 -2.72 30.06
N MET A 156 -24.78 -3.38 29.89
CA MET A 156 -24.95 -4.48 28.95
C MET A 156 -24.83 -4.02 27.49
N GLY A 157 -25.43 -2.88 27.14
CA GLY A 157 -25.35 -2.28 25.79
C GLY A 157 -23.90 -1.92 25.43
N ILE A 158 -23.18 -1.31 26.37
CA ILE A 158 -21.75 -1.00 26.22
C ILE A 158 -20.93 -2.29 26.02
N ALA A 159 -21.17 -3.32 26.83
CA ALA A 159 -20.43 -4.59 26.75
C ALA A 159 -20.65 -5.28 25.38
N VAL A 160 -21.89 -5.27 24.84
CA VAL A 160 -22.20 -5.84 23.52
C VAL A 160 -21.56 -5.03 22.40
N ALA A 161 -21.73 -3.71 22.39
CA ALA A 161 -21.12 -2.85 21.35
C ALA A 161 -19.60 -2.97 21.33
N PHE A 162 -19.01 -3.04 22.51
CA PHE A 162 -17.59 -3.21 22.72
C PHE A 162 -17.09 -4.60 22.27
N PHE A 163 -17.82 -5.67 22.59
CA PHE A 163 -17.52 -7.01 22.10
C PHE A 163 -17.48 -7.07 20.56
N ILE A 164 -18.48 -6.45 19.92
CA ILE A 164 -18.56 -6.38 18.47
C ILE A 164 -17.35 -5.64 17.87
N LEU A 165 -17.01 -4.50 18.43
CA LEU A 165 -15.87 -3.71 17.97
C LEU A 165 -14.57 -4.53 18.05
N CYS A 166 -14.31 -5.14 19.21
CA CYS A 166 -13.10 -5.96 19.41
C CYS A 166 -13.08 -7.20 18.51
N LEU A 167 -14.25 -7.80 18.25
CA LEU A 167 -14.37 -8.95 17.35
C LEU A 167 -14.04 -8.58 15.91
N ILE A 168 -14.46 -7.40 15.43
CA ILE A 168 -14.12 -6.90 14.09
C ILE A 168 -12.60 -6.79 13.93
N PHE A 169 -11.91 -6.14 14.87
CA PHE A 169 -10.46 -6.00 14.83
C PHE A 169 -9.74 -7.35 14.96
N PHE A 170 -10.24 -8.24 15.84
CA PHE A 170 -9.67 -9.57 16.03
C PHE A 170 -9.78 -10.43 14.76
N LEU A 171 -10.94 -10.42 14.11
CA LEU A 171 -11.13 -11.12 12.84
C LEU A 171 -10.25 -10.56 11.73
N ALA A 172 -10.04 -9.24 11.67
CA ALA A 172 -9.13 -8.62 10.72
C ALA A 172 -7.69 -9.16 10.85
N TYR A 173 -7.21 -9.38 12.09
CA TYR A 173 -5.92 -10.05 12.33
C TYR A 173 -5.91 -11.50 11.89
N LEU A 174 -6.97 -12.27 12.18
CA LEU A 174 -7.07 -13.68 11.78
C LEU A 174 -7.03 -13.85 10.26
N PHE A 175 -7.64 -12.92 9.52
CA PHE A 175 -7.65 -12.94 8.06
C PHE A 175 -6.41 -12.27 7.43
N GLY A 176 -5.39 -11.93 8.23
CA GLY A 176 -4.13 -11.39 7.72
C GLY A 176 -4.21 -9.97 7.16
N ALA A 177 -5.30 -9.25 7.43
CA ALA A 177 -5.51 -7.86 7.03
C ALA A 177 -5.79 -6.99 8.26
N PRO A 178 -4.81 -6.80 9.18
CA PRO A 178 -5.01 -6.01 10.38
C PRO A 178 -5.37 -4.57 10.02
N LEU A 179 -6.45 -4.07 10.63
CA LEU A 179 -6.94 -2.71 10.39
C LEU A 179 -5.99 -1.68 11.02
N LEU A 180 -5.87 -0.51 10.37
CA LEU A 180 -5.08 0.66 10.83
C LEU A 180 -3.55 0.51 10.80
N TYR A 181 -2.98 -0.55 10.22
CA TYR A 181 -1.52 -0.69 10.10
C TYR A 181 -0.88 0.32 9.14
N ASP A 182 -1.65 0.83 8.18
CA ASP A 182 -1.19 1.84 7.20
C ASP A 182 -1.62 3.28 7.59
N GLY A 183 -2.11 3.47 8.83
CA GLY A 183 -2.66 4.73 9.30
C GLY A 183 -1.71 5.51 10.23
N SER A 184 -2.08 6.77 10.51
CA SER A 184 -1.37 7.63 11.46
C SER A 184 -1.49 7.20 12.93
N PHE A 185 -2.39 6.25 13.24
CA PHE A 185 -2.65 5.80 14.60
C PHE A 185 -2.11 4.39 14.84
N ILE A 186 -1.57 4.15 16.05
CA ILE A 186 -1.12 2.83 16.47
C ILE A 186 -2.33 1.89 16.55
N PRO A 187 -2.34 0.74 15.84
CA PRO A 187 -3.43 -0.23 15.94
C PRO A 187 -3.40 -1.01 17.26
N PRO A 188 -4.55 -1.53 17.73
CA PRO A 188 -4.60 -2.37 18.91
C PRO A 188 -3.92 -3.72 18.65
N ALA A 189 -3.10 -4.22 19.57
CA ALA A 189 -2.45 -5.53 19.45
C ALA A 189 -3.47 -6.69 19.51
N ILE A 190 -3.16 -7.84 18.88
CA ILE A 190 -4.06 -9.01 18.83
C ILE A 190 -4.35 -9.60 20.23
N ASN A 191 -3.34 -9.67 21.08
CA ASN A 191 -3.50 -10.12 22.48
C ASN A 191 -4.32 -9.11 23.31
N THR A 192 -4.24 -7.80 23.02
CA THR A 192 -5.12 -6.76 23.56
C THR A 192 -6.58 -7.03 23.21
N LEU A 193 -6.86 -7.33 21.94
CA LEU A 193 -8.23 -7.64 21.47
C LEU A 193 -8.77 -8.91 22.14
N THR A 194 -7.94 -9.93 22.30
CA THR A 194 -8.29 -11.17 23.02
C THR A 194 -8.69 -10.88 24.47
N GLY A 195 -7.91 -10.05 25.18
CA GLY A 195 -8.23 -9.63 26.56
C GLY A 195 -9.54 -8.86 26.64
N PHE A 196 -9.80 -7.99 25.68
CA PHE A 196 -11.05 -7.23 25.63
C PHE A 196 -12.28 -8.10 25.33
N LEU A 197 -12.18 -9.09 24.43
CA LEU A 197 -13.28 -10.05 24.22
C LEU A 197 -13.64 -10.80 25.50
N MET A 198 -12.64 -11.21 26.28
CA MET A 198 -12.86 -11.88 27.57
C MET A 198 -13.51 -10.95 28.61
N ILE A 199 -13.05 -9.68 28.70
CA ILE A 199 -13.68 -8.68 29.60
C ILE A 199 -15.14 -8.40 29.18
N ALA A 200 -15.40 -8.26 27.89
CA ALA A 200 -16.74 -7.99 27.40
C ALA A 200 -17.74 -9.10 27.81
N ILE A 201 -17.31 -10.37 27.74
CA ILE A 201 -18.11 -11.51 28.25
C ILE A 201 -18.36 -11.39 29.75
N ALA A 202 -17.35 -11.06 30.53
CA ALA A 202 -17.50 -10.89 31.99
C ALA A 202 -18.45 -9.73 32.34
N LEU A 203 -18.32 -8.59 31.66
CA LEU A 203 -19.19 -7.42 31.86
C LEU A 203 -20.63 -7.71 31.45
N PHE A 204 -20.83 -8.41 30.33
CA PHE A 204 -22.16 -8.81 29.89
C PHE A 204 -22.85 -9.70 30.93
N ASP A 205 -22.17 -10.76 31.39
CA ASP A 205 -22.70 -11.70 32.40
C ASP A 205 -23.05 -10.96 33.70
N THR A 206 -22.16 -10.10 34.18
CA THR A 206 -22.36 -9.32 35.43
C THR A 206 -23.57 -8.37 35.33
N ASN A 207 -23.74 -7.66 34.20
CA ASN A 207 -24.84 -6.72 34.00
C ASN A 207 -26.18 -7.45 33.73
N TYR A 208 -26.15 -8.61 33.05
CA TYR A 208 -27.33 -9.43 32.77
C TYR A 208 -28.04 -9.91 34.06
N HIS A 209 -27.27 -10.35 35.04
CA HIS A 209 -27.85 -10.77 36.32
C HIS A 209 -28.47 -9.62 37.10
N GLY A 210 -27.95 -8.40 36.95
CA GLY A 210 -28.56 -7.20 37.50
C GLY A 210 -29.90 -6.85 36.87
N THR A 211 -30.09 -7.11 35.57
CA THR A 211 -31.35 -6.83 34.86
C THR A 211 -32.41 -7.88 35.10
N SER A 212 -32.05 -9.14 35.36
CA SER A 212 -33.00 -10.23 35.56
C SER A 212 -33.80 -10.12 36.87
N LEU A 213 -33.36 -9.26 37.77
CA LEU A 213 -34.02 -8.99 39.07
C LEU A 213 -35.09 -7.89 38.99
N CYS A 214 -35.27 -7.25 37.80
CA CYS A 214 -36.16 -6.10 37.65
C CYS A 214 -37.43 -6.43 36.86
N ASP A 215 -38.60 -6.31 37.50
CA ASP A 215 -39.94 -6.48 36.91
C ASP A 215 -40.47 -5.20 36.21
N ASN A 216 -39.66 -4.19 36.02
CA ASN A 216 -40.02 -2.87 35.50
C ASN A 216 -40.18 -2.85 33.96
N TRP A 217 -40.70 -1.72 33.41
CA TRP A 217 -40.95 -1.49 31.99
C TRP A 217 -39.77 -1.80 31.07
N LEU A 218 -38.54 -1.62 31.54
CA LEU A 218 -37.30 -1.98 30.85
C LEU A 218 -37.12 -3.50 30.70
N GLY A 219 -37.48 -4.30 31.72
CA GLY A 219 -37.56 -5.75 31.61
C GLY A 219 -38.61 -6.19 30.56
N LYS A 220 -39.73 -5.42 30.40
CA LYS A 220 -40.73 -5.63 29.34
C LYS A 220 -40.20 -5.23 27.96
N LEU A 221 -39.35 -4.20 27.87
CA LEU A 221 -38.66 -3.78 26.62
C LEU A 221 -37.67 -4.85 26.13
N VAL A 222 -36.90 -5.44 27.04
CA VAL A 222 -35.98 -6.55 26.75
C VAL A 222 -36.77 -7.83 26.40
N LYS A 223 -37.98 -8.02 26.99
CA LYS A 223 -38.93 -9.09 26.60
C LYS A 223 -39.53 -8.90 25.20
N ASN A 224 -39.45 -7.70 24.61
CA ASN A 224 -40.06 -7.42 23.31
C ASN A 224 -39.08 -7.77 22.17
N SER A 225 -39.24 -8.93 21.53
CA SER A 225 -38.39 -9.45 20.47
C SER A 225 -38.18 -8.48 19.30
N THR A 226 -39.11 -7.56 19.05
CA THR A 226 -39.02 -6.54 18.00
C THR A 226 -37.91 -5.52 18.23
N VAL A 227 -37.69 -5.09 19.46
CA VAL A 227 -36.59 -4.12 19.77
C VAL A 227 -35.22 -4.74 19.51
N PHE A 228 -35.04 -6.02 19.82
CA PHE A 228 -33.82 -6.76 19.55
C PHE A 228 -33.57 -6.96 18.06
N ILE A 229 -34.62 -7.23 17.27
CA ILE A 229 -34.52 -7.35 15.80
C ILE A 229 -34.06 -6.02 15.20
N TRP A 230 -34.68 -4.91 15.60
CA TRP A 230 -34.27 -3.57 15.14
C TRP A 230 -32.87 -3.22 15.55
N GLY A 231 -32.46 -3.52 16.80
CA GLY A 231 -31.11 -3.33 17.27
C GLY A 231 -30.08 -4.14 16.44
N PHE A 232 -30.39 -5.38 16.12
CA PHE A 232 -29.56 -6.22 15.26
C PHE A 232 -29.46 -5.64 13.83
N LEU A 233 -30.59 -5.25 13.22
CA LEU A 233 -30.60 -4.68 11.87
C LEU A 233 -29.82 -3.37 11.79
N VAL A 234 -29.99 -2.47 12.78
CA VAL A 234 -29.19 -1.24 12.87
C VAL A 234 -27.71 -1.55 13.01
N GLY A 235 -27.33 -2.51 13.86
CA GLY A 235 -25.95 -2.96 14.01
C GLY A 235 -25.35 -3.48 12.70
N VAL A 236 -26.10 -4.30 11.96
CA VAL A 236 -25.67 -4.81 10.63
C VAL A 236 -25.48 -3.66 9.65
N VAL A 237 -26.41 -2.70 9.58
CA VAL A 237 -26.29 -1.53 8.69
C VAL A 237 -25.05 -0.69 9.03
N VAL A 238 -24.80 -0.46 10.31
CA VAL A 238 -23.61 0.29 10.76
C VAL A 238 -22.32 -0.43 10.36
N ILE A 239 -22.23 -1.74 10.58
CA ILE A 239 -21.06 -2.56 10.21
C ILE A 239 -20.80 -2.50 8.71
N ILE A 240 -21.85 -2.70 7.90
CA ILE A 240 -21.74 -2.62 6.43
C ILE A 240 -21.30 -1.22 5.99
N SER A 241 -21.85 -0.16 6.60
CA SER A 241 -21.51 1.22 6.26
C SER A 241 -20.05 1.54 6.59
N ILE A 242 -19.55 1.09 7.74
CA ILE A 242 -18.15 1.25 8.13
C ILE A 242 -17.24 0.47 7.18
N ALA A 243 -17.55 -0.77 6.87
CA ALA A 243 -16.77 -1.61 5.96
C ALA A 243 -16.72 -0.99 4.55
N TYR A 244 -17.83 -0.44 4.05
CA TYR A 244 -17.90 0.25 2.77
C TYR A 244 -17.08 1.53 2.75
N ALA A 245 -17.19 2.36 3.79
CA ALA A 245 -16.40 3.60 3.91
C ALA A 245 -14.90 3.30 3.98
N TYR A 246 -14.50 2.29 4.74
CA TYR A 246 -13.12 1.81 4.83
C TYR A 246 -12.59 1.36 3.47
N HIS A 247 -13.35 0.50 2.77
CA HIS A 247 -12.96 0.00 1.45
C HIS A 247 -12.77 1.14 0.44
N ARG A 248 -13.69 2.12 0.45
CA ARG A 248 -13.64 3.26 -0.46
C ARG A 248 -12.44 4.19 -0.20
N ALA A 249 -12.13 4.44 1.07
CA ALA A 249 -10.95 5.22 1.44
C ALA A 249 -9.65 4.51 1.00
N HIS A 250 -9.57 3.22 1.25
CA HIS A 250 -8.39 2.42 0.91
C HIS A 250 -8.19 2.24 -0.61
N GLU A 251 -9.26 2.18 -1.40
CA GLU A 251 -9.19 2.16 -2.87
C GLU A 251 -8.54 3.44 -3.41
N GLN A 252 -8.90 4.58 -2.86
CA GLN A 252 -8.34 5.88 -3.28
C GLN A 252 -6.86 6.03 -2.91
N ASP A 253 -6.48 5.63 -1.70
CA ASP A 253 -5.09 5.67 -1.24
C ASP A 253 -4.21 4.76 -2.08
N PHE A 254 -4.68 3.55 -2.39
CA PHE A 254 -3.97 2.59 -3.22
C PHE A 254 -3.79 3.09 -4.67
N TYR A 255 -4.84 3.72 -5.23
CA TYR A 255 -4.74 4.36 -6.54
C TYR A 255 -3.66 5.45 -6.57
N ASN A 256 -3.63 6.30 -5.56
CA ASN A 256 -2.63 7.36 -5.44
C ASN A 256 -1.21 6.80 -5.31
N GLU A 257 -1.02 5.78 -4.48
CA GLU A 257 0.28 5.12 -4.28
C GLU A 257 0.82 4.51 -5.59
N VAL A 258 0.01 3.74 -6.31
CA VAL A 258 0.41 3.15 -7.59
C VAL A 258 0.68 4.24 -8.64
N SER A 259 -0.14 5.29 -8.68
CA SER A 259 0.04 6.45 -9.55
C SER A 259 1.38 7.14 -9.30
N GLU A 260 1.75 7.35 -8.04
CA GLU A 260 3.05 7.93 -7.66
C GLU A 260 4.22 7.01 -8.04
N GLN A 261 4.09 5.70 -7.83
CA GLN A 261 5.13 4.72 -8.21
C GLN A 261 5.38 4.72 -9.73
N ILE A 262 4.32 4.65 -10.55
CA ILE A 262 4.44 4.69 -12.02
C ILE A 262 5.08 6.01 -12.45
N SER A 263 4.66 7.12 -11.85
CA SER A 263 5.19 8.46 -12.14
C SER A 263 6.66 8.58 -11.78
N ALA A 264 7.09 8.05 -10.64
CA ALA A 264 8.50 8.02 -10.24
C ALA A 264 9.36 7.21 -11.23
N ILE A 265 8.88 6.03 -11.65
CA ILE A 265 9.56 5.20 -12.65
C ILE A 265 9.64 5.93 -13.99
N ALA A 266 8.56 6.58 -14.42
CA ALA A 266 8.52 7.37 -15.64
C ALA A 266 9.51 8.53 -15.62
N ILE A 267 9.61 9.25 -14.50
CA ILE A 267 10.58 10.34 -14.32
C ILE A 267 12.02 9.83 -14.39
N LEU A 268 12.32 8.74 -13.68
CA LEU A 268 13.65 8.13 -13.69
C LEU A 268 14.06 7.73 -15.12
N LYS A 269 13.21 6.99 -15.81
CA LYS A 269 13.50 6.55 -17.17
C LYS A 269 13.61 7.71 -18.17
N ARG A 270 12.72 8.71 -18.08
CA ARG A 270 12.84 9.92 -18.89
C ARG A 270 14.17 10.62 -18.68
N ASN A 271 14.58 10.80 -17.43
CA ASN A 271 15.82 11.49 -17.08
C ASN A 271 17.05 10.72 -17.61
N GLU A 272 17.05 9.40 -17.51
CA GLU A 272 18.13 8.56 -17.99
C GLU A 272 18.23 8.57 -19.53
N ILE A 273 17.10 8.47 -20.23
CA ILE A 273 17.08 8.59 -21.70
C ILE A 273 17.56 9.99 -22.13
N GLN A 274 17.15 11.03 -21.40
CA GLN A 274 17.61 12.39 -21.64
C GLN A 274 19.14 12.52 -21.41
N HIS A 275 19.66 11.90 -20.35
CA HIS A 275 21.10 11.88 -20.07
C HIS A 275 21.86 11.16 -21.16
N TYR A 276 21.41 9.96 -21.53
CA TYR A 276 21.97 9.20 -22.65
C TYR A 276 21.99 10.00 -23.95
N TYR A 277 20.88 10.68 -24.31
CA TYR A 277 20.85 11.54 -25.50
C TYR A 277 21.89 12.67 -25.41
N ASN A 278 21.97 13.37 -24.29
CA ASN A 278 22.94 14.46 -24.12
C ASN A 278 24.39 13.94 -24.21
N GLU A 279 24.69 12.81 -23.59
CA GLU A 279 26.01 12.16 -23.64
C GLU A 279 26.39 11.82 -25.09
N ARG A 280 25.51 11.20 -25.84
CA ARG A 280 25.76 10.91 -27.28
C ARG A 280 25.96 12.18 -28.10
N MET A 281 25.23 13.24 -27.81
CA MET A 281 25.45 14.55 -28.47
C MET A 281 26.82 15.15 -28.14
N ASP A 282 27.29 15.01 -26.91
CA ASP A 282 28.59 15.49 -26.47
C ASP A 282 29.74 14.65 -27.06
N ASP A 283 29.55 13.34 -27.19
CA ASP A 283 30.47 12.46 -27.93
C ASP A 283 30.69 12.94 -29.37
N ALA A 284 29.64 13.29 -30.06
CA ALA A 284 29.72 13.80 -31.43
C ALA A 284 30.41 15.19 -31.49
N ARG A 285 30.15 16.07 -30.50
CA ARG A 285 30.81 17.37 -30.40
C ARG A 285 32.30 17.24 -30.16
N PHE A 286 32.76 16.22 -29.42
CA PHE A 286 34.17 15.97 -29.19
C PHE A 286 34.95 15.89 -30.50
N PHE A 287 34.42 15.21 -31.53
CA PHE A 287 35.08 15.10 -32.83
C PHE A 287 35.21 16.45 -33.55
N SER A 288 34.22 17.33 -33.47
CA SER A 288 34.26 18.65 -34.11
C SER A 288 35.16 19.64 -33.39
N HIS A 289 35.32 19.53 -32.06
CA HIS A 289 36.12 20.47 -31.26
C HIS A 289 37.57 20.01 -31.02
N SER A 290 37.86 18.71 -31.17
CA SER A 290 39.20 18.17 -30.94
C SER A 290 40.19 18.63 -32.00
N HIS A 291 41.16 19.46 -31.58
CA HIS A 291 42.27 19.91 -32.44
C HIS A 291 43.11 18.73 -32.92
N TYR A 292 43.42 17.81 -32.02
CA TYR A 292 44.16 16.58 -32.33
C TYR A 292 43.47 15.75 -33.42
N PHE A 293 42.17 15.60 -33.35
CA PHE A 293 41.41 14.85 -34.35
C PHE A 293 41.39 15.57 -35.70
N LYS A 294 41.27 16.90 -35.70
CA LYS A 294 41.37 17.73 -36.95
C LYS A 294 42.75 17.54 -37.61
N GLU A 295 43.84 17.54 -36.86
CA GLU A 295 45.18 17.30 -37.37
C GLU A 295 45.35 15.89 -37.97
N LEU A 296 44.78 14.86 -37.32
CA LEU A 296 44.80 13.49 -37.83
C LEU A 296 44.07 13.32 -39.16
N LEU A 297 43.10 14.19 -39.46
CA LEU A 297 42.31 14.15 -40.70
C LEU A 297 43.00 14.86 -41.85
N LEU A 298 43.93 15.78 -41.65
CA LEU A 298 44.60 16.56 -42.69
C LEU A 298 45.23 15.69 -43.79
N PRO A 299 46.06 14.66 -43.47
CA PRO A 299 46.69 13.83 -44.50
C PRO A 299 45.70 13.03 -45.35
N LEU A 300 44.55 12.67 -44.75
CA LEU A 300 43.48 11.93 -45.44
C LEU A 300 42.82 12.78 -46.55
N ILE A 301 42.72 14.10 -46.36
CA ILE A 301 42.10 15.04 -47.26
C ILE A 301 43.05 15.53 -48.35
N GLU A 302 44.34 15.67 -48.01
CA GLU A 302 45.42 16.08 -48.95
C GLU A 302 45.78 14.97 -49.96
N GLY A 303 45.11 13.79 -49.85
CA GLY A 303 45.36 12.69 -50.79
C GLY A 303 46.62 11.89 -50.50
N ASN A 304 47.29 12.15 -49.40
CA ASN A 304 48.46 11.43 -48.93
C ASN A 304 48.04 10.08 -48.30
N ASN A 305 47.83 9.08 -49.15
CA ASN A 305 47.49 7.71 -48.76
C ASN A 305 48.69 6.96 -48.13
N PHE A 306 49.25 7.45 -47.03
CA PHE A 306 50.20 6.66 -46.28
C PHE A 306 49.42 5.61 -45.44
N SER A 307 49.75 4.34 -45.65
CA SER A 307 49.16 3.21 -44.92
C SER A 307 49.29 3.36 -43.39
N SER A 308 50.33 4.05 -42.92
CA SER A 308 50.56 4.35 -41.53
C SER A 308 49.60 5.37 -40.93
N VAL A 309 49.21 6.40 -41.71
CA VAL A 309 48.22 7.43 -41.27
C VAL A 309 46.82 6.80 -41.11
N ASN A 310 46.43 6.01 -42.11
CA ASN A 310 45.16 5.30 -42.07
C ASN A 310 45.08 4.30 -40.89
N SER A 311 46.22 3.66 -40.55
CA SER A 311 46.26 2.73 -39.41
C SER A 311 46.13 3.44 -38.06
N ASN A 312 46.79 4.59 -37.87
CA ASN A 312 46.70 5.40 -36.64
C ASN A 312 45.29 6.00 -36.47
N LEU A 313 44.70 6.57 -37.51
CA LEU A 313 43.36 7.12 -37.46
C LEU A 313 42.32 6.02 -37.17
N LYS A 314 42.47 4.86 -37.83
CA LYS A 314 41.59 3.69 -37.56
C LYS A 314 41.71 3.20 -36.11
N LYS A 315 42.90 3.24 -35.53
CA LYS A 315 43.14 2.89 -34.12
C LYS A 315 42.41 3.86 -33.20
N VAL A 316 42.59 5.17 -33.39
CA VAL A 316 41.92 6.22 -32.60
C VAL A 316 40.40 6.10 -32.69
N LEU A 317 39.85 5.89 -33.90
CA LEU A 317 38.43 5.69 -34.10
C LEU A 317 37.91 4.40 -33.42
N SER A 318 38.72 3.33 -33.41
CA SER A 318 38.36 2.07 -32.73
C SER A 318 38.35 2.19 -31.22
N GLU A 319 39.32 2.91 -30.66
CA GLU A 319 39.37 3.24 -29.23
C GLU A 319 38.19 4.13 -28.84
N ALA A 320 37.89 5.17 -29.61
CA ALA A 320 36.73 6.02 -29.40
C ALA A 320 35.40 5.22 -29.48
N LYS A 321 35.24 4.34 -30.47
CA LYS A 321 34.09 3.44 -30.60
C LYS A 321 33.88 2.64 -29.33
N GLN A 322 34.95 2.07 -28.76
CA GLN A 322 34.87 1.23 -27.56
C GLN A 322 34.52 2.05 -26.31
N HIS A 323 35.15 3.22 -26.13
CA HIS A 323 34.90 4.09 -24.97
C HIS A 323 33.51 4.73 -24.96
N MET A 324 33.00 5.10 -26.15
CA MET A 324 31.71 5.77 -26.31
C MET A 324 30.57 4.78 -26.53
N GLU A 325 30.82 3.47 -26.49
CA GLU A 325 29.81 2.41 -26.74
C GLU A 325 29.02 2.61 -28.05
N ILE A 326 29.71 3.07 -29.08
CA ILE A 326 29.14 3.37 -30.40
C ILE A 326 29.24 2.14 -31.29
N GLU A 327 28.22 1.84 -32.11
CA GLU A 327 28.23 0.68 -33.02
C GLU A 327 29.32 0.82 -34.08
N ASN A 328 29.38 1.96 -34.80
CA ASN A 328 30.41 2.25 -35.79
C ASN A 328 30.62 3.76 -35.99
N ILE A 329 31.85 4.13 -36.37
CA ILE A 329 32.20 5.49 -36.74
C ILE A 329 32.63 5.48 -38.20
N PHE A 330 32.09 6.43 -38.97
CA PHE A 330 32.42 6.66 -40.38
C PHE A 330 32.90 8.09 -40.58
N VAL A 331 33.89 8.27 -41.43
CA VAL A 331 34.34 9.57 -41.91
C VAL A 331 34.04 9.64 -43.40
N LEU A 332 33.25 10.62 -43.77
CA LEU A 332 32.73 10.79 -45.14
C LEU A 332 33.26 12.07 -45.77
N ASP A 333 33.41 12.06 -47.09
CA ASP A 333 33.62 13.27 -47.87
C ASP A 333 32.30 14.03 -48.13
N ASN A 334 32.37 15.17 -48.78
CA ASN A 334 31.20 15.98 -49.11
C ASN A 334 30.18 15.28 -50.07
N SER A 335 30.60 14.22 -50.76
CA SER A 335 29.74 13.43 -51.62
C SER A 335 29.04 12.28 -50.85
N GLY A 336 29.32 12.11 -49.57
CA GLY A 336 28.85 10.98 -48.76
C GLY A 336 29.61 9.67 -49.01
N LYS A 337 30.76 9.72 -49.68
CA LYS A 337 31.63 8.57 -49.84
C LYS A 337 32.44 8.30 -48.56
N VAL A 338 32.53 7.04 -48.15
CA VAL A 338 33.30 6.63 -46.99
C VAL A 338 34.79 6.73 -47.28
N LEU A 339 35.50 7.57 -46.51
CA LEU A 339 36.95 7.71 -46.56
C LEU A 339 37.61 6.68 -45.62
N ILE A 340 37.08 6.57 -44.40
CA ILE A 340 37.55 5.61 -43.40
C ILE A 340 36.41 5.21 -42.49
N SER A 341 36.46 4.02 -41.93
CA SER A 341 35.46 3.56 -40.95
C SER A 341 36.05 2.52 -39.98
N THR A 342 35.33 2.30 -38.86
CA THR A 342 35.63 1.24 -37.91
C THR A 342 35.05 -0.12 -38.34
N VAL A 343 34.27 -0.18 -39.43
CA VAL A 343 33.81 -1.43 -40.05
C VAL A 343 34.99 -2.11 -40.76
N LEU A 344 35.17 -3.42 -40.50
CA LEU A 344 36.31 -4.17 -41.00
C LEU A 344 36.22 -4.47 -42.52
N ASP A 345 35.04 -4.91 -42.97
CA ASP A 345 34.83 -5.34 -44.36
C ASP A 345 33.77 -4.49 -45.05
N ASN A 346 34.10 -3.99 -46.25
CA ASN A 346 33.20 -3.27 -47.15
C ASN A 346 32.25 -2.25 -46.45
N PRO A 347 32.78 -1.12 -45.92
CA PRO A 347 32.02 -0.17 -45.14
C PRO A 347 30.97 0.53 -46.02
N GLN A 348 29.72 0.06 -45.92
CA GLN A 348 28.61 0.70 -46.59
C GLN A 348 27.79 1.52 -45.60
N ILE A 349 27.22 2.62 -46.11
CA ILE A 349 26.39 3.52 -45.33
C ILE A 349 25.02 3.65 -45.98
N SER A 350 23.97 3.78 -45.16
CA SER A 350 22.57 3.93 -45.59
C SER A 350 22.39 5.14 -46.56
N SER A 351 21.52 4.99 -47.53
CA SER A 351 21.14 6.08 -48.43
C SER A 351 20.64 7.31 -47.65
N ILE A 352 19.88 7.11 -46.58
CA ILE A 352 19.40 8.16 -45.69
C ILE A 352 20.58 8.98 -45.12
N ILE A 353 21.63 8.33 -44.68
CA ILE A 353 22.80 9.00 -44.11
C ILE A 353 23.62 9.69 -45.20
N LYS A 354 23.73 9.10 -46.43
CA LYS A 354 24.38 9.75 -47.56
C LYS A 354 23.66 11.04 -47.94
N ASP A 355 22.35 11.02 -48.08
CA ASP A 355 21.53 12.18 -48.41
C ASP A 355 21.65 13.28 -47.34
N VAL A 356 21.63 12.86 -46.07
CA VAL A 356 21.83 13.78 -44.98
C VAL A 356 23.26 14.33 -44.96
N SER A 357 24.29 13.55 -45.26
CA SER A 357 25.69 14.00 -45.28
C SER A 357 26.00 14.95 -46.44
N ALA A 358 25.34 14.83 -47.57
CA ALA A 358 25.51 15.68 -48.75
C ALA A 358 24.90 17.08 -48.60
N ARG A 359 24.04 17.33 -47.62
CA ARG A 359 23.45 18.65 -47.36
C ARG A 359 24.47 19.58 -46.68
N GLU A 360 24.53 20.84 -47.14
CA GLU A 360 25.30 21.86 -46.43
C GLU A 360 24.81 22.05 -45.00
N ARG A 361 25.70 22.03 -44.06
CA ARG A 361 25.40 22.19 -42.62
C ARG A 361 26.36 23.21 -41.97
N PRO A 362 25.88 23.92 -40.96
CA PRO A 362 26.76 24.75 -40.16
C PRO A 362 27.89 23.92 -39.57
N LEU A 363 29.06 24.50 -39.57
CA LEU A 363 30.23 23.91 -38.93
C LEU A 363 30.02 23.83 -37.39
N ASP A 364 30.59 22.81 -36.78
CA ASP A 364 30.55 22.59 -35.33
C ASP A 364 29.15 22.34 -34.73
N GLN A 365 28.12 22.12 -35.58
CA GLN A 365 26.82 21.66 -35.14
C GLN A 365 26.66 20.16 -35.34
N VAL A 366 26.12 19.50 -34.31
CA VAL A 366 25.75 18.08 -34.39
C VAL A 366 24.34 17.94 -34.93
N TYR A 367 24.18 17.18 -35.99
CA TYR A 367 22.89 16.81 -36.54
C TYR A 367 22.51 15.44 -35.99
N PHE A 368 21.32 15.34 -35.42
CA PHE A 368 20.75 14.09 -34.91
C PHE A 368 19.81 13.48 -35.95
N GLN A 369 20.23 12.34 -36.53
CA GLN A 369 19.35 11.50 -37.35
C GLN A 369 18.62 10.54 -36.43
N ASP A 370 17.34 10.77 -36.25
CA ASP A 370 16.44 9.96 -35.44
C ASP A 370 16.30 8.53 -35.98
N PHE A 371 15.69 7.63 -35.19
CA PHE A 371 15.51 6.23 -35.56
C PHE A 371 15.16 6.02 -37.00
N TYR A 372 15.97 5.23 -37.69
CA TYR A 372 15.77 4.82 -39.09
C TYR A 372 16.10 3.34 -39.25
N ARG A 373 15.43 2.70 -40.20
CA ARG A 373 15.77 1.32 -40.60
C ARG A 373 16.81 1.39 -41.70
N ASN A 374 17.94 0.75 -41.49
CA ASN A 374 19.01 0.67 -42.47
C ASN A 374 18.61 -0.37 -43.56
N GLU A 375 18.58 0.05 -44.82
CA GLU A 375 18.22 -0.79 -45.97
C GLU A 375 19.21 -1.91 -46.27
N LEU A 376 20.45 -1.81 -45.74
CA LEU A 376 21.51 -2.75 -46.05
C LEU A 376 21.47 -4.02 -45.19
N ASP A 377 21.09 -3.90 -43.92
CA ASP A 377 21.07 -4.99 -42.93
C ASP A 377 19.70 -5.15 -42.26
N GLY A 378 18.73 -4.26 -42.57
CA GLY A 378 17.38 -4.29 -41.99
C GLY A 378 17.30 -3.84 -40.52
N LYS A 379 18.43 -3.52 -39.89
CA LYS A 379 18.49 -3.11 -38.48
C LYS A 379 18.07 -1.65 -38.28
N ILE A 380 17.71 -1.34 -37.05
CA ILE A 380 17.35 0.02 -36.62
C ILE A 380 18.54 0.69 -36.00
N TYR A 381 18.83 1.91 -36.40
CA TYR A 381 19.92 2.73 -35.88
C TYR A 381 19.46 4.15 -35.59
N LEU A 382 20.28 4.85 -34.80
CA LEU A 382 20.34 6.29 -34.64
C LEU A 382 21.68 6.75 -35.21
N SER A 383 21.80 7.97 -35.69
CA SER A 383 23.08 8.49 -36.12
C SER A 383 23.28 9.96 -35.73
N LEU A 384 24.49 10.29 -35.34
CA LEU A 384 24.92 11.65 -35.06
C LEU A 384 25.94 12.05 -36.15
N LEU A 385 25.71 13.18 -36.77
CA LEU A 385 26.58 13.68 -37.85
C LEU A 385 27.17 15.02 -37.42
N THR A 386 28.48 15.13 -37.46
CA THR A 386 29.17 16.40 -37.24
C THR A 386 30.07 16.73 -38.42
N THR A 387 29.98 17.98 -38.90
CA THR A 387 30.77 18.45 -40.03
C THR A 387 31.99 19.18 -39.52
N ILE A 388 33.16 18.79 -40.00
CA ILE A 388 34.46 19.29 -39.59
C ILE A 388 35.14 19.92 -40.80
N LYS A 389 35.70 21.11 -40.64
CA LYS A 389 36.56 21.76 -41.62
C LYS A 389 37.94 21.92 -41.03
N PRO A 390 38.90 21.04 -41.37
CA PRO A 390 40.24 21.06 -40.78
C PRO A 390 41.02 22.32 -41.09
N SER A 391 40.82 22.90 -42.28
CA SER A 391 41.44 24.17 -42.71
C SER A 391 40.50 24.93 -43.63
N ASN A 392 40.66 26.27 -43.69
CA ASN A 392 39.80 27.13 -44.58
C ASN A 392 39.97 26.82 -46.06
N GLN A 393 41.07 26.17 -46.46
CA GLN A 393 41.39 25.83 -47.85
C GLN A 393 41.00 24.41 -48.25
N LEU A 394 40.59 23.57 -47.28
CA LEU A 394 40.26 22.17 -47.49
C LEU A 394 38.73 21.94 -47.49
N PRO A 395 38.28 20.90 -48.22
CA PRO A 395 36.89 20.51 -48.17
C PRO A 395 36.48 20.07 -46.76
N SER A 396 35.19 20.26 -46.43
CA SER A 396 34.62 19.75 -45.17
C SER A 396 34.44 18.24 -45.26
N ILE A 397 34.52 17.59 -44.13
CA ILE A 397 34.23 16.15 -43.93
C ILE A 397 33.15 15.97 -42.92
N THR A 398 32.43 14.86 -43.01
CA THR A 398 31.41 14.53 -42.03
C THR A 398 31.78 13.28 -41.27
N VAL A 399 31.83 13.38 -39.93
CA VAL A 399 31.94 12.23 -39.04
C VAL A 399 30.56 11.77 -38.66
N VAL A 400 30.32 10.49 -38.82
CA VAL A 400 29.03 9.84 -38.50
C VAL A 400 29.24 8.82 -37.39
N LEU A 401 28.58 9.01 -36.29
CA LEU A 401 28.51 8.07 -35.16
C LEU A 401 27.21 7.27 -35.33
N ARG A 402 27.32 5.99 -35.67
CA ARG A 402 26.17 5.10 -35.78
C ARG A 402 25.94 4.37 -34.46
N ILE A 403 24.75 4.51 -33.91
CA ILE A 403 24.35 3.97 -32.62
C ILE A 403 23.33 2.86 -32.82
N ASP A 404 23.60 1.69 -32.26
CA ASP A 404 22.63 0.58 -32.21
C ASP A 404 21.83 0.69 -30.91
N PRO A 405 20.51 0.96 -30.96
CA PRO A 405 19.70 1.08 -29.77
C PRO A 405 19.56 -0.25 -28.99
N HIS A 406 19.88 -1.39 -29.59
CA HIS A 406 19.84 -2.70 -28.93
C HIS A 406 20.98 -2.90 -27.92
N ILE A 407 22.05 -2.11 -27.99
CA ILE A 407 23.19 -2.22 -27.04
C ILE A 407 22.79 -1.68 -25.67
N TYR A 408 22.18 -0.49 -25.60
CA TYR A 408 21.84 0.16 -24.33
C TYR A 408 20.38 0.56 -24.23
N LEU A 409 19.86 1.33 -25.19
CA LEU A 409 18.58 2.02 -25.06
C LEU A 409 17.38 1.07 -24.93
N TYR A 410 17.28 0.06 -25.78
CA TYR A 410 16.17 -0.89 -25.72
C TYR A 410 16.21 -1.81 -24.50
N PRO A 411 17.37 -2.37 -24.08
CA PRO A 411 17.46 -3.08 -22.82
C PRO A 411 17.04 -2.23 -21.62
N PHE A 412 17.49 -0.97 -21.56
CA PHE A 412 17.12 -0.05 -20.50
C PHE A 412 15.61 0.25 -20.47
N ILE A 413 15.00 0.52 -21.64
CA ILE A 413 13.54 0.74 -21.73
C ILE A 413 12.77 -0.50 -21.28
N LYS A 414 13.21 -1.68 -21.68
CA LYS A 414 12.56 -2.97 -21.37
C LYS A 414 12.69 -3.35 -19.90
N GLN A 415 13.77 -2.96 -19.22
CA GLN A 415 13.99 -3.27 -17.82
C GLN A 415 12.97 -2.56 -16.94
N TRP A 416 12.26 -3.32 -16.08
CA TRP A 416 11.35 -2.77 -15.09
C TRP A 416 11.92 -2.95 -13.69
N PRO A 417 11.92 -1.91 -12.81
CA PRO A 417 12.60 -1.98 -11.51
C PRO A 417 11.89 -2.85 -10.47
N ILE A 418 10.61 -3.15 -10.69
CA ILE A 418 9.77 -3.95 -9.79
C ILE A 418 9.23 -5.15 -10.56
N ILE A 419 9.02 -6.28 -9.90
CA ILE A 419 8.39 -7.45 -10.52
C ILE A 419 6.97 -7.10 -10.93
N SER A 420 6.66 -7.23 -12.21
CA SER A 420 5.34 -6.98 -12.78
C SER A 420 5.12 -7.85 -14.00
N ASP A 421 3.91 -8.40 -14.12
CA ASP A 421 3.52 -9.25 -15.23
C ASP A 421 3.16 -8.44 -16.48
N SER A 422 2.64 -7.21 -16.31
CA SER A 422 2.11 -6.40 -17.41
C SER A 422 2.82 -5.07 -17.64
N ALA A 423 3.63 -4.61 -16.69
CA ALA A 423 4.28 -3.31 -16.80
C ALA A 423 5.25 -3.22 -17.97
N GLU A 424 5.23 -2.09 -18.64
CA GLU A 424 6.02 -1.84 -19.84
C GLU A 424 6.31 -0.35 -20.03
N SER A 425 7.49 -0.04 -20.60
CA SER A 425 7.81 1.30 -21.07
C SER A 425 7.91 1.31 -22.58
N LEU A 426 7.32 2.32 -23.21
CA LEU A 426 7.24 2.50 -24.65
C LEU A 426 7.89 3.83 -24.99
N LEU A 427 8.70 3.82 -26.05
CA LEU A 427 9.22 5.05 -26.67
C LEU A 427 8.46 5.28 -27.99
N ILE A 428 7.93 6.47 -28.16
CA ILE A 428 7.09 6.82 -29.31
C ILE A 428 7.47 8.19 -29.86
N ARG A 429 7.11 8.43 -31.13
CA ARG A 429 7.16 9.75 -31.73
C ARG A 429 5.93 10.01 -32.61
N LYS A 430 5.70 11.29 -32.89
CA LYS A 430 4.66 11.73 -33.84
C LYS A 430 5.19 11.73 -35.28
N GLU A 431 4.48 11.06 -36.17
CA GLU A 431 4.72 11.15 -37.64
C GLU A 431 3.41 11.50 -38.35
N GLY A 432 3.25 12.75 -38.74
CA GLY A 432 2.00 13.25 -39.33
C GLY A 432 0.81 13.01 -38.37
N ASP A 433 -0.19 12.27 -38.82
CA ASP A 433 -1.40 11.93 -38.05
C ASP A 433 -1.28 10.59 -37.30
N HIS A 434 -0.06 10.08 -37.14
CA HIS A 434 0.18 8.80 -36.50
C HIS A 434 1.18 8.91 -35.32
N VAL A 435 0.97 8.05 -34.32
CA VAL A 435 1.94 7.70 -33.32
C VAL A 435 2.71 6.49 -33.83
N VAL A 436 4.05 6.58 -33.84
CA VAL A 436 4.95 5.49 -34.25
C VAL A 436 5.69 5.00 -33.01
N PHE A 437 5.73 3.69 -32.80
CA PHE A 437 6.46 3.05 -31.73
C PHE A 437 7.92 2.85 -32.17
N LEU A 438 8.86 3.24 -31.31
CA LEU A 438 10.29 3.27 -31.64
C LEU A 438 11.04 2.05 -31.11
N ASN A 439 10.48 1.30 -30.17
CA ASN A 439 11.03 0.06 -29.63
C ASN A 439 10.08 -1.12 -29.81
N ASP A 440 10.61 -2.33 -29.75
CA ASP A 440 9.78 -3.54 -29.69
C ASP A 440 9.04 -3.62 -28.38
N LEU A 441 7.78 -4.06 -28.45
CA LEU A 441 6.86 -4.11 -27.33
C LEU A 441 6.93 -5.45 -26.62
N ARG A 442 6.66 -5.45 -25.30
CA ARG A 442 6.74 -6.67 -24.48
C ARG A 442 5.83 -7.80 -24.98
N PHE A 443 4.64 -7.44 -25.48
CA PHE A 443 3.60 -8.40 -25.88
C PHE A 443 3.38 -8.46 -27.40
N LYS A 444 4.25 -7.83 -28.18
CA LYS A 444 4.14 -7.84 -29.64
C LYS A 444 5.52 -7.58 -30.27
N ASP A 445 6.04 -8.56 -30.97
CA ASP A 445 7.32 -8.47 -31.65
C ASP A 445 7.26 -7.63 -32.96
N ASN A 446 8.41 -7.18 -33.43
CA ASN A 446 8.59 -6.44 -34.67
C ASN A 446 7.74 -5.17 -34.77
N THR A 447 7.58 -4.46 -33.67
CA THR A 447 6.77 -3.24 -33.61
C THR A 447 7.57 -1.98 -33.86
N ALA A 448 8.88 -2.01 -33.63
CA ALA A 448 9.77 -0.87 -33.78
C ALA A 448 9.75 -0.30 -35.20
N LEU A 449 9.36 0.97 -35.33
CA LEU A 449 9.14 1.74 -36.58
C LEU A 449 8.04 1.20 -37.52
N GLN A 450 7.32 0.14 -37.11
CA GLN A 450 6.28 -0.48 -37.95
C GLN A 450 4.88 -0.26 -37.37
N LEU A 451 4.71 -0.38 -36.05
CA LEU A 451 3.40 -0.19 -35.43
C LEU A 451 3.03 1.29 -35.43
N ARG A 452 1.85 1.58 -36.00
CA ARG A 452 1.30 2.94 -36.13
C ARG A 452 -0.13 2.98 -35.63
N HIS A 453 -0.46 4.00 -34.86
CA HIS A 453 -1.82 4.27 -34.41
C HIS A 453 -2.18 5.73 -34.70
N SER A 454 -3.45 5.99 -34.98
CA SER A 454 -3.94 7.35 -35.21
C SER A 454 -3.85 8.19 -33.93
N ILE A 455 -3.38 9.44 -34.03
CA ILE A 455 -3.39 10.43 -32.96
C ILE A 455 -4.81 10.83 -32.51
N LYS A 456 -5.84 10.52 -33.30
CA LYS A 456 -7.24 10.77 -32.98
C LYS A 456 -7.83 9.76 -32.00
N ASN A 457 -7.10 8.68 -31.70
CA ASN A 457 -7.53 7.70 -30.73
C ASN A 457 -7.30 8.21 -29.29
N GLU A 458 -8.27 8.95 -28.76
CA GLU A 458 -8.21 9.54 -27.42
C GLU A 458 -8.14 8.50 -26.29
N SER A 459 -8.51 7.24 -26.53
CA SER A 459 -8.40 6.18 -25.53
C SER A 459 -6.96 5.69 -25.37
N LEU A 460 -6.07 5.91 -26.35
CA LEU A 460 -4.70 5.42 -26.34
C LEU A 460 -3.76 6.40 -25.59
N PRO A 461 -3.08 6.01 -24.51
CA PRO A 461 -2.13 6.86 -23.78
C PRO A 461 -1.03 7.45 -24.69
N ALA A 462 -0.54 6.68 -25.66
CA ALA A 462 0.44 7.13 -26.62
C ALA A 462 -0.06 8.28 -27.52
N ALA A 463 -1.34 8.28 -27.91
CA ALA A 463 -1.95 9.37 -28.65
C ALA A 463 -2.10 10.63 -27.79
N LYS A 464 -2.48 10.48 -26.51
CA LYS A 464 -2.52 11.61 -25.57
C LYS A 464 -1.15 12.25 -25.37
N ALA A 465 -0.07 11.44 -25.27
CA ALA A 465 1.29 11.94 -25.14
C ALA A 465 1.71 12.85 -26.30
N VAL A 466 1.53 12.42 -27.54
CA VAL A 466 1.94 13.20 -28.73
C VAL A 466 1.03 14.41 -29.00
N ASN A 467 -0.16 14.44 -28.39
CA ASN A 467 -1.06 15.59 -28.38
C ASN A 467 -0.77 16.58 -27.23
N GLY A 468 0.32 16.36 -26.47
CA GLY A 468 0.83 17.30 -25.46
C GLY A 468 0.38 17.03 -24.03
N PHE A 469 -0.32 15.93 -23.75
CA PHE A 469 -0.64 15.56 -22.38
C PHE A 469 0.61 15.05 -21.64
N THR A 470 0.73 15.38 -20.36
CA THR A 470 1.83 14.93 -19.48
C THR A 470 1.29 14.51 -18.14
N GLY A 471 1.76 13.39 -17.61
CA GLY A 471 1.36 12.82 -16.32
C GLY A 471 0.52 11.57 -16.46
N ILE A 472 -0.21 11.24 -15.39
CA ILE A 472 -1.01 10.02 -15.30
C ILE A 472 -2.25 10.10 -16.20
N VAL A 473 -2.46 9.06 -16.96
CA VAL A 473 -3.63 8.85 -17.83
C VAL A 473 -4.15 7.43 -17.71
N GLU A 474 -5.44 7.28 -17.76
CA GLU A 474 -6.08 5.99 -17.99
C GLU A 474 -6.52 5.88 -19.46
N GLY A 475 -6.47 4.67 -19.99
CA GLY A 475 -6.88 4.40 -21.35
C GLY A 475 -6.75 2.95 -21.75
N ASN A 476 -6.88 2.68 -23.04
CA ASN A 476 -6.62 1.36 -23.61
C ASN A 476 -5.26 1.37 -24.32
N ASP A 477 -4.45 0.37 -24.10
CA ASP A 477 -3.17 0.21 -24.79
C ASP A 477 -3.33 -0.32 -26.23
N TYR A 478 -2.20 -0.57 -26.87
CA TYR A 478 -2.15 -1.14 -28.24
C TYR A 478 -2.78 -2.55 -28.36
N ARG A 479 -2.99 -3.26 -27.23
CA ARG A 479 -3.72 -4.54 -27.15
C ARG A 479 -5.21 -4.35 -26.87
N ASN A 480 -5.67 -3.12 -26.73
CA ASN A 480 -7.02 -2.76 -26.28
C ASN A 480 -7.34 -3.19 -24.83
N ILE A 481 -6.32 -3.29 -23.97
CA ILE A 481 -6.45 -3.59 -22.55
C ILE A 481 -6.44 -2.27 -21.76
N LYS A 482 -7.30 -2.16 -20.74
CA LYS A 482 -7.33 -0.99 -19.84
C LYS A 482 -6.05 -0.92 -19.03
N VAL A 483 -5.37 0.22 -19.12
CA VAL A 483 -4.10 0.49 -18.44
C VAL A 483 -4.14 1.83 -17.71
N MET A 484 -3.31 1.92 -16.67
CA MET A 484 -2.85 3.19 -16.10
C MET A 484 -1.47 3.47 -16.68
N ALA A 485 -1.23 4.68 -17.14
CA ALA A 485 0.04 5.08 -17.74
C ALA A 485 0.47 6.46 -17.26
N ASP A 486 1.78 6.68 -17.16
CA ASP A 486 2.38 8.01 -17.10
C ASP A 486 2.99 8.32 -18.46
N VAL A 487 2.68 9.48 -19.01
CA VAL A 487 3.15 9.93 -20.32
C VAL A 487 3.98 11.20 -20.19
N ARG A 488 5.17 11.20 -20.81
CA ARG A 488 6.12 12.32 -20.71
C ARG A 488 6.87 12.58 -22.00
N ALA A 489 7.01 13.84 -22.36
CA ALA A 489 7.94 14.25 -23.42
C ALA A 489 9.39 14.13 -22.95
N ILE A 490 10.30 13.72 -23.84
CA ILE A 490 11.75 13.70 -23.59
C ILE A 490 12.32 14.99 -24.18
N PRO A 491 12.83 15.90 -23.33
CA PRO A 491 13.30 17.21 -23.78
C PRO A 491 14.41 17.11 -24.85
N LYS A 492 14.43 18.07 -25.78
CA LYS A 492 15.37 18.15 -26.90
C LYS A 492 15.29 17.01 -27.91
N THR A 493 14.32 16.13 -27.80
CA THR A 493 14.08 15.03 -28.74
C THR A 493 12.63 15.08 -29.26
N PRO A 494 12.30 14.45 -30.39
CA PRO A 494 10.92 14.29 -30.84
C PRO A 494 10.19 13.14 -30.13
N TRP A 495 10.75 12.63 -29.02
CA TRP A 495 10.29 11.42 -28.37
C TRP A 495 9.37 11.69 -27.19
N PHE A 496 8.45 10.78 -27.01
CA PHE A 496 7.61 10.70 -25.81
C PHE A 496 7.76 9.31 -25.21
N MET A 497 7.74 9.23 -23.90
CA MET A 497 7.73 7.99 -23.18
C MET A 497 6.36 7.73 -22.58
N VAL A 498 5.90 6.50 -22.68
CA VAL A 498 4.70 5.98 -22.05
C VAL A 498 5.11 4.83 -21.14
N THR A 499 4.89 5.00 -19.85
CA THR A 499 5.16 3.99 -18.83
C THR A 499 3.83 3.49 -18.31
N ARG A 500 3.49 2.22 -18.51
CA ARG A 500 2.15 1.69 -18.26
C ARG A 500 2.14 0.38 -17.48
N ILE A 501 1.01 0.11 -16.83
CA ILE A 501 0.69 -1.16 -16.18
C ILE A 501 -0.79 -1.49 -16.41
N ASP A 502 -1.14 -2.77 -16.50
CA ASP A 502 -2.52 -3.19 -16.71
C ASP A 502 -3.36 -2.92 -15.45
N ARG A 503 -4.55 -2.36 -15.65
CA ARG A 503 -5.48 -2.06 -14.55
C ARG A 503 -5.86 -3.32 -13.76
N SER A 504 -5.96 -4.46 -14.41
CA SER A 504 -6.26 -5.74 -13.75
C SER A 504 -5.18 -6.17 -12.77
N GLU A 505 -3.91 -5.94 -13.08
CA GLU A 505 -2.78 -6.22 -12.19
C GLU A 505 -2.80 -5.29 -10.98
N ILE A 506 -3.01 -3.99 -11.20
CA ILE A 506 -3.13 -3.00 -10.12
C ILE A 506 -4.22 -3.41 -9.11
N TYR A 507 -5.41 -3.79 -9.60
CA TYR A 507 -6.54 -4.08 -8.72
C TYR A 507 -6.59 -5.52 -8.19
N SER A 508 -5.67 -6.42 -8.59
CA SER A 508 -5.63 -7.81 -8.12
C SER A 508 -5.45 -7.91 -6.59
N PRO A 509 -4.47 -7.22 -5.95
CA PRO A 509 -4.32 -7.24 -4.50
C PRO A 509 -5.55 -6.65 -3.77
N LEU A 510 -6.19 -5.65 -4.37
CA LEU A 510 -7.38 -5.02 -3.80
C LEU A 510 -8.58 -5.98 -3.80
N LYS A 511 -8.73 -6.83 -4.83
CA LYS A 511 -9.77 -7.86 -4.88
C LYS A 511 -9.59 -8.93 -3.80
N GLU A 512 -8.38 -9.36 -3.55
CA GLU A 512 -8.09 -10.33 -2.47
C GLU A 512 -8.42 -9.76 -1.09
N ARG A 513 -8.03 -8.49 -0.84
CA ARG A 513 -8.39 -7.78 0.39
C ARG A 513 -9.90 -7.56 0.51
N LEU A 514 -10.61 -7.29 -0.58
CA LEU A 514 -12.08 -7.16 -0.59
C LEU A 514 -12.74 -8.46 -0.12
N TRP A 515 -12.29 -9.61 -0.62
CA TRP A 515 -12.83 -10.90 -0.20
C TRP A 515 -12.59 -11.18 1.29
N SER A 516 -11.40 -10.89 1.82
CA SER A 516 -11.11 -11.04 3.24
C SER A 516 -12.00 -10.13 4.11
N THR A 517 -12.24 -8.89 3.66
CA THR A 517 -13.15 -7.95 4.34
C THR A 517 -14.60 -8.46 4.33
N ILE A 518 -15.09 -8.95 3.19
CA ILE A 518 -16.44 -9.51 3.08
C ILE A 518 -16.62 -10.71 4.02
N VAL A 519 -15.66 -11.64 4.04
CA VAL A 519 -15.69 -12.81 4.93
C VAL A 519 -15.67 -12.39 6.39
N SER A 520 -14.85 -11.40 6.76
CA SER A 520 -14.79 -10.86 8.13
C SER A 520 -16.13 -10.25 8.55
N VAL A 521 -16.71 -9.39 7.72
CA VAL A 521 -18.01 -8.76 7.98
C VAL A 521 -19.11 -9.81 8.12
N LEU A 522 -19.14 -10.80 7.23
CA LEU A 522 -20.12 -11.88 7.28
C LEU A 522 -19.98 -12.70 8.56
N SER A 523 -18.75 -13.02 8.97
CA SER A 523 -18.47 -13.75 10.20
C SER A 523 -18.97 -12.99 11.44
N VAL A 524 -18.78 -11.67 11.47
CA VAL A 524 -19.30 -10.80 12.55
C VAL A 524 -20.83 -10.81 12.56
N ILE A 525 -21.47 -10.68 11.41
CA ILE A 525 -22.94 -10.70 11.29
C ILE A 525 -23.49 -12.05 11.78
N VAL A 526 -22.86 -13.17 11.39
CA VAL A 526 -23.24 -14.51 11.83
C VAL A 526 -23.08 -14.67 13.34
N ALA A 527 -21.96 -14.21 13.91
CA ALA A 527 -21.72 -14.26 15.36
C ALA A 527 -22.78 -13.44 16.13
N LEU A 528 -23.12 -12.25 15.62
CA LEU A 528 -24.21 -11.44 16.18
C LEU A 528 -25.55 -12.14 16.10
N GLY A 529 -25.87 -12.76 14.97
CA GLY A 529 -27.09 -13.52 14.77
C GLY A 529 -27.22 -14.70 15.73
N LEU A 530 -26.13 -15.46 15.91
CA LEU A 530 -26.08 -16.57 16.87
C LEU A 530 -26.25 -16.08 18.30
N THR A 531 -25.57 -15.01 18.70
CA THR A 531 -25.72 -14.39 20.02
C THR A 531 -27.17 -13.95 20.24
N TYR A 532 -27.78 -13.32 19.25
CA TYR A 532 -29.19 -12.94 19.26
C TYR A 532 -30.13 -14.16 19.47
N ILE A 533 -29.89 -15.26 18.74
CA ILE A 533 -30.70 -16.49 18.86
C ILE A 533 -30.58 -17.08 20.26
N VAL A 534 -29.37 -17.09 20.84
CA VAL A 534 -29.14 -17.61 22.20
C VAL A 534 -29.90 -16.76 23.23
N ILE A 535 -29.81 -15.44 23.15
CA ILE A 535 -30.50 -14.51 24.06
C ILE A 535 -32.01 -14.69 23.92
N TRP A 536 -32.54 -14.72 22.70
CA TRP A 536 -33.94 -14.91 22.43
C TRP A 536 -34.46 -16.26 22.97
N ARG A 537 -33.70 -17.35 22.78
CA ARG A 537 -34.04 -18.67 23.30
C ARG A 537 -34.08 -18.69 24.82
N GLN A 538 -33.11 -18.06 25.49
CA GLN A 538 -33.08 -17.96 26.95
C GLN A 538 -34.29 -17.17 27.48
N GLN A 539 -34.62 -16.03 26.89
CA GLN A 539 -35.76 -15.22 27.27
C GLN A 539 -37.10 -16.00 27.13
N ARG A 540 -37.26 -16.76 26.04
CA ARG A 540 -38.43 -17.59 25.81
C ARG A 540 -38.57 -18.70 26.85
N LEU A 541 -37.48 -19.34 27.24
CA LEU A 541 -37.44 -20.35 28.29
C LEU A 541 -37.83 -19.77 29.68
N THR A 542 -37.35 -18.57 29.99
CA THR A 542 -37.69 -17.87 31.23
C THR A 542 -39.15 -17.51 31.28
N TYR A 543 -39.71 -16.98 30.16
CA TYR A 543 -41.13 -16.65 30.04
C TYR A 543 -42.06 -17.89 30.24
N TYR A 544 -41.75 -19.03 29.63
CA TYR A 544 -42.52 -20.26 29.81
C TYR A 544 -42.43 -20.81 31.26
N ARG A 545 -41.27 -20.67 31.92
CA ARG A 545 -41.12 -21.04 33.34
C ARG A 545 -41.99 -20.19 34.25
N GLU A 546 -42.00 -18.88 34.06
CA GLU A 546 -42.84 -17.95 34.85
C GLU A 546 -44.34 -18.23 34.65
N GLN A 547 -44.75 -18.50 33.43
CA GLN A 547 -46.15 -18.88 33.17
C GLN A 547 -46.54 -20.21 33.84
N TYR A 548 -45.62 -21.18 33.78
CA TYR A 548 -45.83 -22.48 34.43
C TYR A 548 -45.90 -22.34 35.95
N GLU A 549 -45.01 -21.59 36.57
CA GLU A 549 -45.05 -21.33 38.03
C GLU A 549 -46.30 -20.55 38.45
N THR A 550 -46.73 -19.57 37.67
CA THR A 550 -47.93 -18.80 37.93
C THR A 550 -49.18 -19.68 37.80
N SER A 551 -49.25 -20.56 36.80
CA SER A 551 -50.36 -21.52 36.64
C SER A 551 -50.40 -22.55 37.77
N LEU A 552 -49.24 -23.01 38.28
CA LEU A 552 -49.18 -23.88 39.46
C LEU A 552 -49.67 -23.18 40.72
N ARG A 553 -49.28 -21.92 40.96
CA ARG A 553 -49.76 -21.13 42.12
C ARG A 553 -51.30 -20.95 42.06
N LEU A 554 -51.84 -20.60 40.88
CA LEU A 554 -53.28 -20.46 40.73
C LEU A 554 -54.06 -21.79 40.95
N LYS A 555 -53.51 -22.94 40.55
CA LYS A 555 -54.09 -24.26 40.81
C LYS A 555 -54.07 -24.62 42.31
N VAL A 556 -53.01 -24.25 43.03
CA VAL A 556 -52.89 -24.49 44.48
C VAL A 556 -53.84 -23.58 45.27
N TYR A 557 -53.99 -22.31 44.90
CA TYR A 557 -54.93 -21.39 45.54
C TYR A 557 -56.42 -21.64 45.18
N GLY A 558 -56.71 -22.35 44.09
CA GLY A 558 -58.09 -22.73 43.72
C GLY A 558 -58.55 -24.04 44.29
N GLN A 559 -57.70 -24.75 45.07
CA GLN A 559 -58.04 -25.99 45.78
C GLN A 559 -58.24 -25.78 47.30
N ILE A 560 -58.03 -24.56 47.81
CA ILE A 560 -58.37 -24.12 49.16
C ILE A 560 -59.62 -23.27 49.11
#